data_5b29b46cc4f1e0331d7ff6e4fd99fa2d
#
_entry.id   5b29b46cc4f1e0331d7ff6e4fd99fa2d
#
_cell.length_a   1.000
_cell.length_b   1.000
_cell.length_c   1.000
_cell.angle_alpha   90.00
_cell.angle_beta   90.00
_cell.angle_gamma   90.00
#
_symmetry.space_group_name_H-M   'P 1'
#
loop_
_entity.id
_entity.type
_entity.pdbx_description
1 polymer ?
#
loop_
_entity_poly.entity_id
_entity_poly.type
_entity_poly.pdbx_seq_one_letter_code
_entity_poly.pdbx_strand_id
1 'polypeptide(L)'
;MERLRRIGIGLLVLLLLPALSGCLGSDGILGIPESNGIPGGLTLACLDSSKYTSMTVEIDYEAGYLPESTSTDMLKQRLESVCDKPDGINFQFTETDFSNDETWSANDVRDLGDEAKAVSPQSGSTLTWQILFPAGTYDDTSVLGVAVDASTVAIFKDSIDDAENIFRRPSAEKIENSVLIHEVGHLLGLVNLVYTSPADHEDSSHPGHSNNEDSVMYWAIESSSIANFFDNDLPTEFDSDDLNDLSGLADGSICLLYTSPSPR
;
A
#
# COMPACT_ATOMS: atom_id res chain seq x y z
N MET A 1 50.42 60.85 26.69
CA MET A 1 49.41 60.04 27.40
C MET A 1 48.42 59.53 26.38
N GLU A 2 48.70 58.37 25.77
CA GLU A 2 47.91 57.72 24.76
C GLU A 2 47.07 56.63 25.39
N ARG A 3 45.78 56.71 25.21
CA ARG A 3 44.85 55.63 25.62
C ARG A 3 44.62 54.73 24.44
N LEU A 4 45.18 53.49 24.49
CA LEU A 4 44.84 52.43 23.55
C LEU A 4 43.37 52.02 23.76
N ARG A 5 42.54 52.16 22.73
CA ARG A 5 41.24 51.55 22.59
C ARG A 5 41.40 50.09 22.14
N ARG A 6 41.06 49.15 23.00
CA ARG A 6 40.93 47.72 22.62
C ARG A 6 39.59 47.55 21.90
N ILE A 7 39.69 47.23 20.62
CA ILE A 7 38.55 46.79 19.82
C ILE A 7 38.37 45.28 20.09
N GLY A 8 37.34 44.91 20.79
CA GLY A 8 36.93 43.52 20.95
C GLY A 8 36.29 43.01 19.68
N ILE A 9 36.93 42.10 18.98
CA ILE A 9 36.34 41.39 17.85
C ILE A 9 35.43 40.31 18.47
N GLY A 10 34.14 40.58 18.45
CA GLY A 10 33.14 39.57 18.79
C GLY A 10 33.06 38.54 17.66
N LEU A 11 33.54 37.33 17.94
CA LEU A 11 33.40 36.19 17.05
C LEU A 11 31.94 35.75 17.06
N LEU A 12 31.17 36.17 16.04
CA LEU A 12 29.79 35.69 15.81
C LEU A 12 29.85 34.27 15.26
N VAL A 13 29.78 33.28 16.15
CA VAL A 13 29.64 31.88 15.75
C VAL A 13 28.20 31.71 15.28
N LEU A 14 27.99 31.78 13.99
CA LEU A 14 26.74 31.42 13.34
C LEU A 14 26.63 29.88 13.36
N LEU A 15 25.93 29.34 14.37
CA LEU A 15 25.53 27.94 14.42
C LEU A 15 24.54 27.71 13.28
N LEU A 16 25.05 27.20 12.15
CA LEU A 16 24.22 26.54 11.13
C LEU A 16 23.70 25.23 11.76
N LEU A 17 22.56 25.33 12.44
CA LEU A 17 21.77 24.12 12.75
C LEU A 17 21.22 23.62 11.41
N PRO A 18 21.53 22.39 10.99
CA PRO A 18 20.79 21.78 9.91
C PRO A 18 19.32 21.79 10.36
N ALA A 19 18.45 22.36 9.53
CA ALA A 19 17.03 22.22 9.73
C ALA A 19 16.74 20.73 9.61
N LEU A 20 16.56 20.06 10.74
CA LEU A 20 15.93 18.74 10.82
C LEU A 20 14.46 18.98 10.51
N SER A 21 14.12 19.07 9.22
CA SER A 21 12.77 18.98 8.74
C SER A 21 12.37 17.49 8.77
N GLY A 22 12.28 16.92 9.97
CA GLY A 22 11.66 15.64 10.17
C GLY A 22 10.18 15.83 10.37
N CYS A 23 9.39 14.87 9.98
CA CYS A 23 7.95 14.84 10.23
C CYS A 23 7.69 14.84 11.73
N LEU A 24 7.36 16.00 12.30
CA LEU A 24 6.88 16.11 13.67
C LEU A 24 5.40 15.77 13.66
N GLY A 25 5.07 14.48 13.74
CA GLY A 25 3.71 14.04 14.02
C GLY A 25 3.22 14.63 15.34
N SER A 26 1.94 14.94 15.42
CA SER A 26 1.30 15.52 16.62
C SER A 26 1.44 14.66 17.88
N ASP A 27 1.91 13.43 17.75
CA ASP A 27 2.07 12.46 18.85
C ASP A 27 3.51 12.26 19.33
N GLY A 28 4.41 13.15 18.90
CA GLY A 28 5.76 13.36 19.46
C GLY A 28 6.63 12.11 19.64
N ILE A 29 7.75 12.04 18.97
CA ILE A 29 9.02 11.31 19.34
C ILE A 29 8.91 9.80 19.67
N LEU A 30 7.74 9.17 19.87
CA LEU A 30 7.62 7.82 20.44
C LEU A 30 6.62 6.88 19.74
N GLY A 31 6.08 7.17 18.55
CA GLY A 31 5.16 6.26 17.89
C GLY A 31 5.11 6.42 16.37
N ILE A 32 5.09 5.29 15.65
CA ILE A 32 4.71 5.26 14.25
C ILE A 32 3.24 5.65 14.17
N PRO A 33 2.84 6.68 13.39
CA PRO A 33 1.43 7.01 13.19
C PRO A 33 0.71 5.83 12.52
N GLU A 34 -0.41 5.43 13.06
CA GLU A 34 -1.21 4.30 12.57
C GLU A 34 -2.68 4.70 12.48
N SER A 35 -3.33 4.33 11.38
CA SER A 35 -4.77 4.54 11.15
C SER A 35 -5.37 3.32 10.46
N ASN A 36 -6.11 2.49 11.18
CA ASN A 36 -6.63 1.23 10.62
C ASN A 36 -7.78 1.41 9.61
N GLY A 37 -8.44 2.56 9.59
CA GLY A 37 -9.67 2.74 8.82
C GLY A 37 -9.51 3.18 7.36
N ILE A 38 -8.28 3.38 6.87
CA ILE A 38 -8.00 3.87 5.51
C ILE A 38 -6.82 3.13 4.89
N PRO A 39 -6.84 2.85 3.58
CA PRO A 39 -5.66 2.37 2.87
C PRO A 39 -4.46 3.28 3.10
N GLY A 40 -3.29 2.70 3.24
CA GLY A 40 -2.06 3.43 3.60
C GLY A 40 -1.91 3.77 5.08
N GLY A 41 -2.92 3.50 5.90
CA GLY A 41 -2.87 3.85 7.33
C GLY A 41 -1.83 3.11 8.16
N LEU A 42 -1.24 2.03 7.62
CA LEU A 42 -0.16 1.25 8.23
C LEU A 42 1.14 1.27 7.40
N THR A 43 1.30 2.22 6.48
CA THR A 43 2.48 2.34 5.61
C THR A 43 3.79 2.32 6.41
N LEU A 44 3.94 3.19 7.42
CA LEU A 44 5.16 3.22 8.22
C LEU A 44 5.35 1.96 9.06
N ALA A 45 4.27 1.27 9.44
CA ALA A 45 4.37 -0.02 10.11
C ALA A 45 4.99 -1.10 9.19
N CYS A 46 4.87 -0.99 7.88
CA CYS A 46 5.56 -1.82 6.90
C CYS A 46 7.01 -1.33 6.67
N LEU A 47 7.20 -0.03 6.42
CA LEU A 47 8.49 0.54 6.01
C LEU A 47 9.55 0.58 7.12
N ASP A 48 9.14 0.52 8.39
CA ASP A 48 10.01 0.64 9.57
C ASP A 48 9.87 -0.57 10.49
N SER A 49 11.00 -1.11 10.98
CA SER A 49 11.04 -2.29 11.86
C SER A 49 11.11 -1.96 13.35
N SER A 50 11.08 -0.69 13.73
CA SER A 50 11.24 -0.28 15.15
C SER A 50 10.16 -0.85 16.07
N LYS A 51 8.94 -1.07 15.55
CA LYS A 51 7.81 -1.65 16.27
C LYS A 51 7.45 -3.05 15.79
N TYR A 52 7.44 -3.27 14.48
CA TYR A 52 7.06 -4.54 13.86
C TYR A 52 8.23 -5.13 13.07
N THR A 53 8.89 -6.14 13.65
CA THR A 53 10.07 -6.77 13.08
C THR A 53 9.74 -7.89 12.09
N SER A 54 8.49 -8.37 12.11
CA SER A 54 7.97 -9.38 11.19
C SER A 54 6.65 -8.94 10.56
N MET A 55 6.29 -9.60 9.47
CA MET A 55 5.01 -9.41 8.80
C MET A 55 4.37 -10.76 8.46
N THR A 56 3.07 -10.84 8.60
CA THR A 56 2.25 -11.93 8.08
C THR A 56 1.28 -11.39 7.05
N VAL A 57 1.20 -12.05 5.91
CA VAL A 57 0.14 -11.86 4.92
C VAL A 57 -0.79 -13.06 5.03
N GLU A 58 -1.97 -12.86 5.59
CA GLU A 58 -3.04 -13.85 5.65
C GLU A 58 -3.80 -13.82 4.33
N ILE A 59 -3.89 -14.95 3.66
CA ILE A 59 -4.60 -15.10 2.39
C ILE A 59 -5.75 -16.06 2.62
N ASP A 60 -6.95 -15.54 2.70
CA ASP A 60 -8.17 -16.31 2.85
C ASP A 60 -8.88 -16.38 1.50
N TYR A 61 -9.20 -17.61 1.07
CA TYR A 61 -9.77 -17.85 -0.24
C TYR A 61 -10.91 -18.84 -0.18
N GLU A 62 -11.94 -18.64 -0.97
CA GLU A 62 -13.04 -19.59 -1.11
C GLU A 62 -12.63 -20.80 -1.94
N ALA A 63 -13.30 -21.92 -1.74
CA ALA A 63 -13.04 -23.16 -2.49
C ALA A 63 -13.13 -22.92 -4.01
N GLY A 64 -12.02 -23.13 -4.72
CA GLY A 64 -11.89 -22.85 -6.15
C GLY A 64 -11.29 -21.49 -6.50
N TYR A 65 -11.08 -20.61 -5.52
CA TYR A 65 -10.55 -19.25 -5.71
C TYR A 65 -9.12 -19.09 -5.17
N LEU A 66 -8.38 -20.17 -4.99
CA LEU A 66 -6.96 -20.11 -4.60
C LEU A 66 -6.20 -19.18 -5.55
N PRO A 67 -5.42 -18.19 -5.04
CA PRO A 67 -4.59 -17.34 -5.89
C PRO A 67 -3.53 -18.12 -6.65
N GLU A 68 -3.09 -17.57 -7.77
CA GLU A 68 -1.95 -18.10 -8.51
C GLU A 68 -0.66 -17.99 -7.68
N SER A 69 0.16 -19.04 -7.71
CA SER A 69 1.43 -19.01 -6.96
C SER A 69 2.38 -17.94 -7.48
N THR A 70 2.33 -17.63 -8.77
CA THR A 70 3.11 -16.54 -9.38
C THR A 70 2.72 -15.18 -8.81
N SER A 71 1.42 -14.93 -8.59
CA SER A 71 0.92 -13.67 -8.00
C SER A 71 1.44 -13.47 -6.58
N THR A 72 1.34 -14.51 -5.74
CA THR A 72 1.77 -14.43 -4.35
C THR A 72 3.29 -14.38 -4.20
N ASP A 73 4.05 -15.08 -5.07
CA ASP A 73 5.51 -15.04 -5.09
C ASP A 73 6.02 -13.64 -5.53
N MET A 74 5.39 -13.04 -6.55
CA MET A 74 5.70 -11.67 -6.97
C MET A 74 5.37 -10.66 -5.86
N LEU A 75 4.19 -10.73 -5.27
CA LEU A 75 3.81 -9.87 -4.16
C LEU A 75 4.83 -9.97 -3.01
N LYS A 76 5.22 -11.19 -2.64
CA LYS A 76 6.23 -11.39 -1.59
C LYS A 76 7.53 -10.69 -1.92
N GLN A 77 8.04 -10.81 -3.15
CA GLN A 77 9.25 -10.11 -3.59
C GLN A 77 9.10 -8.58 -3.51
N ARG A 78 7.93 -8.03 -3.85
CA ARG A 78 7.67 -6.58 -3.74
C ARG A 78 7.68 -6.13 -2.29
N LEU A 79 6.99 -6.83 -1.41
CA LEU A 79 6.98 -6.52 0.02
C LEU A 79 8.37 -6.64 0.65
N GLU A 80 9.13 -7.68 0.33
CA GLU A 80 10.51 -7.86 0.81
C GLU A 80 11.46 -6.76 0.30
N SER A 81 11.14 -6.11 -0.83
CA SER A 81 11.97 -5.03 -1.38
C SER A 81 11.71 -3.67 -0.73
N VAL A 82 10.54 -3.45 -0.13
CA VAL A 82 10.12 -2.14 0.40
C VAL A 82 9.88 -2.16 1.91
N CYS A 83 9.38 -3.26 2.50
CA CYS A 83 9.12 -3.35 3.93
C CYS A 83 10.39 -3.76 4.70
N ASP A 84 10.76 -2.99 5.74
CA ASP A 84 11.85 -3.38 6.65
C ASP A 84 11.35 -4.37 7.70
N LYS A 85 11.51 -5.68 7.41
CA LYS A 85 11.05 -6.79 8.27
C LYS A 85 12.16 -7.81 8.51
N PRO A 86 13.12 -7.50 9.42
CA PRO A 86 14.30 -8.34 9.65
C PRO A 86 13.97 -9.76 10.10
N ASP A 87 12.82 -10.00 10.74
CA ASP A 87 12.37 -11.34 11.15
C ASP A 87 11.53 -12.04 10.05
N GLY A 88 11.40 -11.40 8.88
CA GLY A 88 10.82 -11.96 7.67
C GLY A 88 9.35 -11.65 7.45
N ILE A 89 8.91 -11.97 6.21
CA ILE A 89 7.53 -11.85 5.74
C ILE A 89 7.00 -13.24 5.43
N ASN A 90 5.94 -13.64 6.13
CA ASN A 90 5.32 -14.97 6.00
C ASN A 90 3.96 -14.85 5.32
N PHE A 91 3.67 -15.80 4.43
CA PHE A 91 2.36 -15.94 3.79
C PHE A 91 1.65 -17.16 4.39
N GLN A 92 0.39 -16.97 4.79
CA GLN A 92 -0.46 -18.04 5.34
C GLN A 92 -1.71 -18.15 4.47
N PHE A 93 -2.06 -19.35 4.08
CA PHE A 93 -3.19 -19.63 3.19
C PHE A 93 -4.24 -20.41 3.94
N THR A 94 -5.49 -19.93 3.93
CA THR A 94 -6.62 -20.59 4.58
C THR A 94 -7.78 -20.67 3.60
N GLU A 95 -8.28 -21.87 3.35
CA GLU A 95 -9.54 -22.04 2.66
C GLU A 95 -10.67 -21.71 3.63
N THR A 96 -11.44 -20.66 3.31
CA THR A 96 -12.47 -20.08 4.16
C THR A 96 -13.80 -20.11 3.41
N ASP A 97 -14.87 -20.55 4.08
CA ASP A 97 -16.23 -20.48 3.56
C ASP A 97 -16.78 -19.08 3.88
N PHE A 98 -16.68 -18.18 2.92
CA PHE A 98 -17.33 -16.88 2.99
C PHE A 98 -18.83 -17.08 2.72
N SER A 99 -19.71 -16.29 3.33
CA SER A 99 -21.13 -16.43 3.08
C SER A 99 -21.47 -16.26 1.58
N ASN A 100 -22.56 -16.86 1.13
CA ASN A 100 -22.95 -17.01 -0.29
C ASN A 100 -23.35 -15.71 -0.99
N ASP A 101 -22.65 -14.62 -0.78
CA ASP A 101 -22.92 -13.37 -1.51
C ASP A 101 -22.18 -13.41 -2.84
N GLU A 102 -22.92 -13.25 -3.94
CA GLU A 102 -22.35 -13.19 -5.29
C GLU A 102 -21.81 -11.79 -5.61
N THR A 103 -22.09 -10.81 -4.76
CA THR A 103 -21.75 -9.40 -4.98
C THR A 103 -21.33 -8.73 -3.69
N TRP A 104 -20.19 -8.05 -3.70
CA TRP A 104 -19.54 -7.49 -2.53
C TRP A 104 -19.43 -5.97 -2.60
N SER A 105 -19.87 -5.28 -1.57
CA SER A 105 -19.54 -3.86 -1.36
C SER A 105 -18.27 -3.70 -0.55
N ALA A 106 -17.72 -2.48 -0.50
CA ALA A 106 -16.56 -2.18 0.36
C ALA A 106 -16.82 -2.46 1.85
N ASN A 107 -18.07 -2.34 2.30
CA ASN A 107 -18.43 -2.66 3.69
C ASN A 107 -18.43 -4.17 3.91
N ASP A 108 -19.02 -4.93 2.97
CA ASP A 108 -19.02 -6.39 3.07
C ASP A 108 -17.59 -6.94 3.09
N VAL A 109 -16.69 -6.39 2.26
CA VAL A 109 -15.25 -6.76 2.27
C VAL A 109 -14.59 -6.43 3.62
N ARG A 110 -14.91 -5.28 4.24
CA ARG A 110 -14.40 -4.95 5.58
C ARG A 110 -14.91 -5.92 6.64
N ASP A 111 -16.22 -6.18 6.64
CA ASP A 111 -16.87 -7.08 7.60
C ASP A 111 -16.29 -8.50 7.43
N LEU A 112 -16.13 -8.96 6.19
CA LEU A 112 -15.51 -10.24 5.87
C LEU A 112 -14.05 -10.30 6.36
N GLY A 113 -13.29 -9.24 6.10
CA GLY A 113 -11.93 -9.11 6.58
C GLY A 113 -11.85 -9.16 8.11
N ASP A 114 -12.76 -8.51 8.82
CA ASP A 114 -12.78 -8.52 10.29
C ASP A 114 -13.19 -9.88 10.86
N GLU A 115 -14.04 -10.64 10.17
CA GLU A 115 -14.44 -12.01 10.55
C GLU A 115 -13.34 -13.03 10.27
N ALA A 116 -12.63 -12.92 9.15
CA ALA A 116 -11.62 -13.88 8.73
C ALA A 116 -10.27 -13.68 9.41
N LYS A 117 -9.95 -12.46 9.86
CA LYS A 117 -8.66 -12.16 10.53
C LYS A 117 -8.40 -13.07 11.74
N ALA A 118 -7.33 -13.85 11.66
CA ALA A 118 -6.89 -14.68 12.78
C ALA A 118 -6.33 -13.83 13.94
N VAL A 119 -5.72 -12.69 13.62
CA VAL A 119 -5.12 -11.76 14.59
C VAL A 119 -5.35 -10.31 14.19
N SER A 120 -5.26 -9.39 15.15
CA SER A 120 -5.27 -7.95 14.87
C SER A 120 -4.14 -7.56 13.93
N PRO A 121 -4.32 -6.57 13.03
CA PRO A 121 -3.27 -6.07 12.15
C PRO A 121 -1.97 -5.68 12.88
N GLN A 122 -2.07 -5.26 14.15
CA GLN A 122 -0.94 -4.92 15.00
C GLN A 122 -0.90 -5.84 16.21
N SER A 123 -0.24 -6.98 16.11
CA SER A 123 -0.14 -7.95 17.21
C SER A 123 1.31 -8.18 17.63
N GLY A 124 1.65 -7.73 18.82
CA GLY A 124 3.01 -7.85 19.34
C GLY A 124 4.03 -7.12 18.47
N SER A 125 4.99 -7.88 17.89
CA SER A 125 6.00 -7.39 16.94
C SER A 125 5.70 -7.76 15.49
N THR A 126 4.48 -8.20 15.19
CA THR A 126 4.07 -8.64 13.86
C THR A 126 3.02 -7.70 13.28
N LEU A 127 3.28 -7.20 12.09
CA LEU A 127 2.28 -6.54 11.24
C LEU A 127 1.54 -7.62 10.45
N THR A 128 0.21 -7.59 10.41
CA THR A 128 -0.60 -8.54 9.65
C THR A 128 -1.45 -7.81 8.62
N TRP A 129 -1.33 -8.18 7.36
CA TRP A 129 -2.23 -7.77 6.29
C TRP A 129 -3.04 -8.97 5.82
N GLN A 130 -4.25 -8.70 5.35
CA GLN A 130 -5.18 -9.71 4.90
C GLN A 130 -5.56 -9.50 3.44
N ILE A 131 -5.54 -10.58 2.68
CA ILE A 131 -5.95 -10.61 1.29
C ILE A 131 -7.05 -11.65 1.15
N LEU A 132 -8.20 -11.24 0.62
CA LEU A 132 -9.38 -12.06 0.46
C LEU A 132 -9.58 -12.39 -1.01
N PHE A 133 -9.90 -13.64 -1.28
CA PHE A 133 -10.31 -14.12 -2.60
C PHE A 133 -11.71 -14.75 -2.48
N PRO A 134 -12.76 -13.93 -2.37
CA PRO A 134 -14.14 -14.41 -2.30
C PRO A 134 -14.63 -14.85 -3.68
N ALA A 135 -15.63 -15.72 -3.72
CA ALA A 135 -16.43 -15.97 -4.92
C ALA A 135 -17.30 -14.74 -5.25
N GLY A 136 -17.60 -14.56 -6.53
CA GLY A 136 -18.43 -13.44 -7.01
C GLY A 136 -17.61 -12.21 -7.41
N THR A 137 -18.30 -11.07 -7.47
CA THR A 137 -17.77 -9.82 -8.01
C THR A 137 -17.97 -8.67 -7.04
N TYR A 138 -17.26 -7.58 -7.25
CA TYR A 138 -17.55 -6.32 -6.56
C TYR A 138 -18.86 -5.70 -7.09
N ASP A 139 -19.52 -4.84 -6.32
CA ASP A 139 -20.74 -4.11 -6.69
C ASP A 139 -20.61 -3.39 -8.04
N ASP A 140 -19.46 -2.74 -8.25
CA ASP A 140 -19.06 -2.25 -9.55
C ASP A 140 -18.28 -3.36 -10.26
N THR A 141 -18.92 -4.06 -11.18
CA THR A 141 -18.33 -5.19 -11.92
C THR A 141 -17.14 -4.80 -12.80
N SER A 142 -16.82 -3.51 -12.90
CA SER A 142 -15.59 -3.05 -13.57
C SER A 142 -14.35 -3.14 -12.67
N VAL A 143 -14.50 -3.41 -11.37
CA VAL A 143 -13.43 -3.49 -10.38
C VAL A 143 -12.91 -4.93 -10.28
N LEU A 144 -11.59 -5.09 -10.36
CA LEU A 144 -10.91 -6.39 -10.27
C LEU A 144 -10.37 -6.67 -8.86
N GLY A 145 -10.08 -5.63 -8.09
CA GLY A 145 -9.62 -5.68 -6.71
C GLY A 145 -9.98 -4.41 -5.96
N VAL A 146 -9.89 -4.43 -4.65
CA VAL A 146 -10.13 -3.27 -3.79
C VAL A 146 -9.36 -3.33 -2.49
N ALA A 147 -8.69 -2.24 -2.11
CA ALA A 147 -8.16 -2.02 -0.77
C ALA A 147 -9.19 -1.23 0.04
N VAL A 148 -9.71 -1.79 1.13
CA VAL A 148 -10.85 -1.21 1.87
C VAL A 148 -10.47 -0.52 3.17
N ASP A 149 -9.33 -0.90 3.76
CA ASP A 149 -8.78 -0.30 4.99
C ASP A 149 -7.25 -0.39 4.98
N ALA A 150 -6.58 -0.17 6.10
CA ALA A 150 -5.12 -0.17 6.18
C ALA A 150 -4.46 -1.55 6.07
N SER A 151 -5.23 -2.62 6.08
CA SER A 151 -4.71 -4.00 6.17
C SER A 151 -5.48 -5.01 5.34
N THR A 152 -6.56 -4.62 4.66
CA THR A 152 -7.47 -5.55 3.98
C THR A 152 -7.63 -5.20 2.50
N VAL A 153 -7.40 -6.22 1.67
CA VAL A 153 -7.58 -6.20 0.21
C VAL A 153 -8.51 -7.36 -0.17
N ALA A 154 -9.35 -7.16 -1.16
CA ALA A 154 -10.06 -8.25 -1.84
C ALA A 154 -9.73 -8.28 -3.33
N ILE A 155 -9.61 -9.48 -3.89
CA ILE A 155 -9.35 -9.75 -5.31
C ILE A 155 -10.49 -10.61 -5.85
N PHE A 156 -11.12 -10.17 -6.93
CA PHE A 156 -12.30 -10.82 -7.51
C PHE A 156 -11.90 -11.64 -8.76
N LYS A 157 -11.64 -12.93 -8.56
CA LYS A 157 -11.20 -13.81 -9.65
C LYS A 157 -12.23 -13.95 -10.75
N ASP A 158 -13.52 -13.91 -10.44
CA ASP A 158 -14.59 -13.95 -11.47
C ASP A 158 -14.52 -12.73 -12.39
N SER A 159 -14.28 -11.53 -11.83
CA SER A 159 -14.06 -10.32 -12.63
C SER A 159 -12.77 -10.38 -13.45
N ILE A 160 -11.70 -11.01 -12.92
CA ILE A 160 -10.42 -11.21 -13.62
C ILE A 160 -10.60 -12.17 -14.79
N ASP A 161 -11.31 -13.27 -14.61
CA ASP A 161 -11.59 -14.24 -15.66
C ASP A 161 -12.44 -13.62 -16.79
N ASP A 162 -13.41 -12.77 -16.43
CA ASP A 162 -14.22 -12.03 -17.39
C ASP A 162 -13.45 -10.94 -18.13
N ALA A 163 -12.42 -10.36 -17.51
CA ALA A 163 -11.54 -9.35 -18.14
C ALA A 163 -10.55 -9.97 -19.13
N GLU A 164 -10.29 -11.28 -19.06
CA GLU A 164 -9.49 -12.00 -20.04
C GLU A 164 -10.16 -11.94 -21.41
N ASN A 165 -9.50 -11.37 -22.42
CA ASN A 165 -10.09 -11.32 -23.75
C ASN A 165 -10.10 -12.70 -24.44
N ILE A 166 -10.85 -12.81 -25.59
CA ILE A 166 -10.98 -14.07 -26.33
C ILE A 166 -9.65 -14.64 -26.82
N PHE A 167 -8.58 -13.86 -26.85
CA PHE A 167 -7.23 -14.28 -27.22
C PHE A 167 -6.35 -14.62 -26.03
N ARG A 168 -6.88 -14.48 -24.80
CA ARG A 168 -6.15 -14.64 -23.53
C ARG A 168 -4.91 -13.74 -23.44
N ARG A 169 -5.12 -12.46 -23.75
CA ARG A 169 -4.08 -11.44 -23.74
C ARG A 169 -4.64 -10.12 -23.23
N PRO A 170 -4.27 -9.73 -22.01
CA PRO A 170 -3.50 -10.52 -21.03
C PRO A 170 -4.26 -11.74 -20.53
N SER A 171 -3.57 -12.76 -20.01
CA SER A 171 -4.21 -13.92 -19.37
C SER A 171 -4.69 -13.56 -17.95
N ALA A 172 -5.70 -14.29 -17.44
CA ALA A 172 -6.21 -14.11 -16.09
C ALA A 172 -5.08 -14.14 -15.02
N GLU A 173 -4.14 -15.10 -15.13
CA GLU A 173 -2.95 -15.15 -14.26
C GLU A 173 -2.15 -13.85 -14.29
N LYS A 174 -1.90 -13.25 -15.47
CA LYS A 174 -1.14 -12.01 -15.58
C LYS A 174 -1.91 -10.82 -15.02
N ILE A 175 -3.23 -10.81 -15.21
CA ILE A 175 -4.11 -9.80 -14.62
C ILE A 175 -4.05 -9.91 -13.09
N GLU A 176 -4.20 -11.11 -12.54
CA GLU A 176 -4.11 -11.34 -11.09
C GLU A 176 -2.76 -10.89 -10.53
N ASN A 177 -1.65 -11.20 -11.21
CA ASN A 177 -0.31 -10.77 -10.80
C ASN A 177 -0.21 -9.25 -10.62
N SER A 178 -0.76 -8.49 -11.57
CA SER A 178 -0.73 -7.03 -11.53
C SER A 178 -1.71 -6.46 -10.50
N VAL A 179 -2.97 -6.92 -10.52
CA VAL A 179 -4.02 -6.43 -9.62
C VAL A 179 -3.66 -6.64 -8.16
N LEU A 180 -3.15 -7.82 -7.81
CA LEU A 180 -2.77 -8.12 -6.43
C LEU A 180 -1.68 -7.17 -5.91
N ILE A 181 -0.66 -6.87 -6.71
CA ILE A 181 0.40 -5.93 -6.32
C ILE A 181 -0.13 -4.50 -6.28
N HIS A 182 -1.02 -4.13 -7.21
CA HIS A 182 -1.68 -2.83 -7.26
C HIS A 182 -2.45 -2.54 -5.97
N GLU A 183 -3.35 -3.45 -5.57
CA GLU A 183 -4.16 -3.27 -4.36
C GLU A 183 -3.30 -3.20 -3.10
N VAL A 184 -2.23 -3.99 -3.02
CA VAL A 184 -1.28 -3.91 -1.92
C VAL A 184 -0.47 -2.61 -1.97
N GLY A 185 -0.26 -2.03 -3.15
CA GLY A 185 0.28 -0.67 -3.31
C GLY A 185 -0.56 0.39 -2.60
N HIS A 186 -1.89 0.25 -2.61
CA HIS A 186 -2.78 1.12 -1.81
C HIS A 186 -2.61 0.91 -0.30
N LEU A 187 -2.31 -0.31 0.17
CA LEU A 187 -1.94 -0.53 1.58
C LEU A 187 -0.60 0.15 1.94
N LEU A 188 0.30 0.30 0.95
CA LEU A 188 1.54 1.08 1.09
C LEU A 188 1.31 2.60 1.01
N GLY A 189 0.07 3.05 0.77
CA GLY A 189 -0.31 4.46 0.69
C GLY A 189 -0.09 5.11 -0.68
N LEU A 190 0.30 4.33 -1.67
CA LEU A 190 0.49 4.78 -3.06
C LEU A 190 -0.89 4.98 -3.73
N VAL A 191 -1.10 5.99 -4.57
CA VAL A 191 -0.26 7.16 -4.83
C VAL A 191 -0.93 8.35 -4.12
N ASN A 192 -0.19 9.05 -3.24
CA ASN A 192 -0.74 10.22 -2.51
C ASN A 192 -1.96 9.95 -1.60
N LEU A 193 -2.24 8.70 -1.22
CA LEU A 193 -3.42 8.41 -0.38
C LEU A 193 -3.30 9.01 1.03
N VAL A 194 -2.09 8.98 1.60
CA VAL A 194 -1.83 9.40 2.99
C VAL A 194 -0.66 10.37 3.13
N TYR A 195 -0.13 10.86 2.04
CA TYR A 195 0.98 11.82 1.97
C TYR A 195 0.83 12.73 0.75
N THR A 196 1.76 13.61 0.50
CA THR A 196 1.89 14.33 -0.77
C THR A 196 3.29 14.11 -1.31
N SER A 197 3.37 13.49 -2.49
CA SER A 197 4.62 13.29 -3.21
C SER A 197 5.26 14.62 -3.62
N PRO A 198 6.60 14.73 -3.54
CA PRO A 198 7.32 15.84 -4.17
C PRO A 198 7.35 15.74 -5.71
N ALA A 199 7.08 14.55 -6.28
CA ALA A 199 6.95 14.33 -7.72
C ALA A 199 5.49 14.47 -8.17
N ASP A 200 5.27 15.03 -9.37
CA ASP A 200 3.94 15.15 -9.99
C ASP A 200 3.66 13.88 -10.82
N HIS A 201 3.37 12.77 -10.14
CA HIS A 201 3.13 11.48 -10.78
C HIS A 201 1.73 10.90 -10.53
N GLU A 202 0.85 11.62 -9.81
CA GLU A 202 -0.54 11.22 -9.64
C GLU A 202 -1.37 11.55 -10.88
N ASP A 203 -2.22 10.62 -11.32
CA ASP A 203 -3.22 10.90 -12.36
C ASP A 203 -4.36 11.72 -11.77
N SER A 204 -4.44 12.98 -12.18
CA SER A 204 -5.49 13.91 -11.73
C SER A 204 -6.92 13.47 -12.09
N SER A 205 -7.09 12.58 -13.06
CA SER A 205 -8.37 12.00 -13.47
C SER A 205 -8.74 10.77 -12.65
N HIS A 206 -7.74 10.11 -12.07
CA HIS A 206 -7.87 8.91 -11.26
C HIS A 206 -7.03 9.07 -9.98
N PRO A 207 -7.48 9.88 -9.00
CA PRO A 207 -6.74 10.12 -7.76
C PRO A 207 -6.40 8.80 -7.05
N GLY A 208 -5.20 8.74 -6.48
CA GLY A 208 -4.68 7.52 -5.86
C GLY A 208 -3.91 6.62 -6.82
N HIS A 209 -3.76 7.00 -8.08
CA HIS A 209 -3.10 6.21 -9.13
C HIS A 209 -2.00 6.99 -9.83
N SER A 210 -1.03 6.25 -10.38
CA SER A 210 0.07 6.82 -11.15
C SER A 210 -0.39 7.27 -12.55
N ASN A 211 0.16 8.38 -13.03
CA ASN A 211 0.00 8.83 -14.41
C ASN A 211 0.94 8.09 -15.39
N ASN A 212 1.79 7.19 -14.90
CA ASN A 212 2.73 6.38 -15.68
C ASN A 212 2.14 5.01 -15.98
N GLU A 213 1.92 4.70 -17.27
CA GLU A 213 1.37 3.42 -17.72
C GLU A 213 2.30 2.21 -17.48
N ASP A 214 3.58 2.46 -17.21
CA ASP A 214 4.57 1.42 -16.86
C ASP A 214 4.58 1.11 -15.34
N SER A 215 3.90 1.89 -14.49
CA SER A 215 3.72 1.60 -13.07
C SER A 215 2.60 0.61 -12.84
N VAL A 216 2.79 -0.33 -11.89
CA VAL A 216 1.70 -1.17 -11.40
C VAL A 216 0.59 -0.34 -10.74
N MET A 217 0.87 0.89 -10.30
CA MET A 217 -0.12 1.82 -9.73
C MET A 217 -0.91 2.60 -10.78
N TYR A 218 -0.79 2.25 -12.08
CA TYR A 218 -1.62 2.84 -13.13
C TYR A 218 -3.10 2.39 -13.00
N TRP A 219 -4.04 3.34 -13.08
CA TRP A 219 -5.47 3.11 -12.78
C TRP A 219 -6.12 1.97 -13.57
N ALA A 220 -5.67 1.72 -14.81
CA ALA A 220 -6.29 0.69 -15.64
C ALA A 220 -6.00 -0.74 -15.17
N ILE A 221 -5.06 -0.93 -14.25
CA ILE A 221 -4.71 -2.24 -13.68
C ILE A 221 -5.89 -2.83 -12.89
N GLU A 222 -6.60 -2.03 -12.13
CA GLU A 222 -7.78 -2.47 -11.33
C GLU A 222 -9.08 -2.57 -12.15
N SER A 223 -9.06 -2.17 -13.43
CA SER A 223 -10.24 -2.08 -14.28
C SER A 223 -10.44 -3.33 -15.14
N SER A 224 -11.69 -3.81 -15.25
CA SER A 224 -12.08 -4.86 -16.20
C SER A 224 -11.79 -4.48 -17.68
N SER A 225 -11.47 -3.21 -17.93
CA SER A 225 -11.04 -2.72 -19.24
C SER A 225 -9.54 -2.92 -19.50
N ILE A 226 -8.80 -3.55 -18.60
CA ILE A 226 -7.34 -3.74 -18.64
C ILE A 226 -6.83 -4.24 -20.01
N ALA A 227 -7.55 -5.16 -20.63
CA ALA A 227 -7.21 -5.70 -21.95
C ALA A 227 -7.31 -4.68 -23.11
N ASN A 228 -7.87 -3.48 -22.87
CA ASN A 228 -7.89 -2.39 -23.85
C ASN A 228 -6.61 -1.54 -23.80
N PHE A 229 -5.88 -1.60 -22.69
CA PHE A 229 -4.68 -0.79 -22.44
C PHE A 229 -3.41 -1.62 -22.61
N PHE A 230 -3.49 -2.92 -22.28
CA PHE A 230 -2.34 -3.82 -22.29
C PHE A 230 -2.60 -5.05 -23.16
N ASP A 231 -1.61 -5.47 -23.95
CA ASP A 231 -1.71 -6.71 -24.75
C ASP A 231 -1.31 -7.93 -23.90
N ASN A 232 -0.06 -8.00 -23.42
CA ASN A 232 0.43 -9.17 -22.69
C ASN A 232 1.44 -8.84 -21.59
N ASP A 233 2.02 -7.67 -21.62
CA ASP A 233 3.03 -7.22 -20.68
C ASP A 233 2.38 -6.20 -19.73
N LEU A 234 1.84 -6.72 -18.62
CA LEU A 234 1.27 -5.90 -17.57
C LEU A 234 2.36 -5.45 -16.59
N PRO A 235 2.30 -4.20 -16.10
CA PRO A 235 3.19 -3.76 -15.03
C PRO A 235 3.00 -4.61 -13.77
N THR A 236 4.08 -5.03 -13.16
CA THR A 236 4.11 -5.73 -11.86
C THR A 236 5.15 -5.12 -10.91
N GLU A 237 5.66 -3.93 -11.27
CA GLU A 237 6.67 -3.21 -10.52
C GLU A 237 6.12 -1.84 -10.12
N PHE A 238 6.47 -1.40 -8.91
CA PHE A 238 6.39 0.00 -8.54
C PHE A 238 7.42 0.77 -9.36
N ASP A 239 7.05 1.90 -9.91
CA ASP A 239 7.99 2.71 -10.69
C ASP A 239 8.97 3.48 -9.81
N SER A 240 9.84 4.28 -10.42
CA SER A 240 10.86 5.02 -9.68
C SER A 240 10.26 6.09 -8.75
N ASP A 241 9.12 6.68 -9.11
CA ASP A 241 8.49 7.73 -8.30
C ASP A 241 7.77 7.09 -7.10
N ASP A 242 7.07 5.97 -7.30
CA ASP A 242 6.50 5.15 -6.24
C ASP A 242 7.57 4.74 -5.20
N LEU A 243 8.71 4.22 -5.68
CA LEU A 243 9.82 3.77 -4.81
C LEU A 243 10.50 4.94 -4.10
N ASN A 244 10.62 6.11 -4.75
CA ASN A 244 11.14 7.33 -4.12
C ASN A 244 10.23 7.81 -3.00
N ASP A 245 8.91 7.75 -3.20
CA ASP A 245 7.93 8.11 -2.19
C ASP A 245 8.01 7.18 -0.97
N LEU A 246 8.04 5.86 -1.19
CA LEU A 246 8.21 4.90 -0.10
C LEU A 246 9.53 5.11 0.66
N SER A 247 10.62 5.39 -0.05
CA SER A 247 11.91 5.72 0.57
C SER A 247 11.85 7.02 1.38
N GLY A 248 11.18 8.06 0.84
CA GLY A 248 11.00 9.34 1.51
C GLY A 248 10.12 9.25 2.75
N LEU A 249 9.11 8.37 2.73
CA LEU A 249 8.30 8.05 3.91
C LEU A 249 9.12 7.30 4.96
N ALA A 250 9.94 6.33 4.55
CA ALA A 250 10.78 5.54 5.44
C ALA A 250 11.84 6.40 6.15
N ASP A 251 12.47 7.35 5.45
CA ASP A 251 13.51 8.21 6.01
C ASP A 251 12.97 9.51 6.64
N GLY A 252 11.65 9.76 6.54
CA GLY A 252 10.98 10.92 7.10
C GLY A 252 11.19 12.22 6.31
N SER A 253 11.65 12.17 5.08
CA SER A 253 11.70 13.32 4.16
C SER A 253 10.32 13.64 3.56
N ILE A 254 9.45 12.64 3.50
CA ILE A 254 8.01 12.79 3.19
C ILE A 254 7.20 12.49 4.44
N CYS A 255 6.20 13.33 4.74
CA CYS A 255 5.38 13.21 5.93
C CYS A 255 3.99 12.64 5.62
N LEU A 256 3.50 11.75 6.48
CA LEU A 256 2.13 11.29 6.42
C LEU A 256 1.15 12.42 6.79
N LEU A 257 0.07 12.51 6.05
CA LEU A 257 -1.00 13.50 6.23
C LEU A 257 -2.21 12.86 6.95
N TYR A 258 -2.02 12.29 8.12
CA TYR A 258 -3.17 11.88 8.92
C TYR A 258 -3.90 13.11 9.43
N THR A 259 -4.94 13.52 8.73
CA THR A 259 -5.96 14.34 9.34
C THR A 259 -6.80 13.41 10.20
N SER A 260 -6.74 13.57 11.53
CA SER A 260 -7.73 12.94 12.42
C SER A 260 -9.11 13.13 11.83
N PRO A 261 -9.90 12.07 11.59
CA PRO A 261 -11.28 12.26 11.15
C PRO A 261 -11.96 13.13 12.21
N SER A 262 -12.43 14.32 11.78
CA SER A 262 -13.28 15.14 12.63
C SER A 262 -14.49 14.30 12.99
N PRO A 263 -14.80 14.11 14.28
CA PRO A 263 -15.98 13.35 14.68
C PRO A 263 -17.21 14.03 14.05
N ARG A 264 -17.91 13.32 13.18
CA ARG A 264 -19.23 13.69 12.68
C ARG A 264 -20.29 13.02 13.52
#